data_7bd33e1b71cdf88afc1f263706a47b43
#
_entry.id   7bd33e1b71cdf88afc1f263706a47b43
#
_cell.length_a   1.000
_cell.length_b   1.000
_cell.length_c   1.000
_cell.angle_alpha   90.00
_cell.angle_beta   90.00
_cell.angle_gamma   90.00
#
_symmetry.space_group_name_H-M   'P 1'
#
loop_
_entity.id
_entity.type
_entity.pdbx_description
1 polymer ?
#
loop_
_entity_poly.entity_id
_entity_poly.type
_entity_poly.pdbx_seq_one_letter_code
_entity_poly.pdbx_strand_id
1 'polypeptide(L)'
;MVSPLRLRGPRARHRDPTARPRTARLSQLKTGDPADPATDFGPLSSEKAAQTFVEQIDDAVSKGATLRTGGKRVEGPGAFVEATVLTDVTPQMRAFSEEIFGPGVVIYRVADADEAIELANSSAFGLGGVVYSKDPQRAQDVADRLDTGMVWINSPQGWAADLPFGGTKRSGAGRELGPLGIDEFVNKKLVYTPAG
;
A
#
# COMPACT_ATOMS: atom_id res chain seq x y z
N MET A 1 1.06 3.26 -0.96
CA MET A 1 -0.13 2.42 -0.64
C MET A 1 0.37 1.05 -0.22
N VAL A 2 0.23 0.69 1.05
CA VAL A 2 0.72 -0.62 1.53
C VAL A 2 -0.26 -1.68 1.03
N SER A 3 0.25 -2.66 0.27
CA SER A 3 -0.57 -3.76 -0.24
C SER A 3 -1.17 -4.56 0.91
N PRO A 4 -2.44 -4.96 0.84
CA PRO A 4 -3.10 -5.68 1.92
C PRO A 4 -2.45 -7.04 2.18
N LEU A 5 -1.86 -7.19 3.36
CA LEU A 5 -1.30 -8.43 3.86
C LEU A 5 -2.43 -9.34 4.35
N ARG A 6 -2.56 -10.54 3.80
CA ARG A 6 -3.57 -11.53 4.25
C ARG A 6 -2.91 -12.68 4.99
N LEU A 7 -3.19 -12.78 6.28
CA LEU A 7 -2.70 -13.86 7.13
C LEU A 7 -3.45 -15.18 6.89
N ARG A 8 -2.73 -16.29 6.70
CA ARG A 8 -3.25 -17.65 6.84
C ARG A 8 -2.31 -18.47 7.71
N GLY A 9 -2.86 -19.28 8.57
CA GLY A 9 -2.15 -20.22 9.41
C GLY A 9 -1.44 -21.33 8.63
N PRO A 10 -0.56 -22.13 9.29
CA PRO A 10 0.39 -23.00 8.66
C PRO A 10 -0.31 -24.21 8.02
N ARG A 11 -0.22 -24.35 6.69
CA ARG A 11 -0.40 -25.61 5.98
C ARG A 11 0.31 -25.60 4.63
N ALA A 12 1.24 -26.55 4.50
CA ALA A 12 1.72 -27.24 3.29
C ALA A 12 2.11 -26.42 2.05
N ARG A 13 3.28 -26.69 1.54
CA ARG A 13 3.84 -26.34 0.23
C ARG A 13 2.88 -26.68 -0.92
N HIS A 14 1.84 -25.88 -1.12
CA HIS A 14 0.99 -25.96 -2.30
C HIS A 14 0.60 -24.55 -2.75
N ARG A 15 0.62 -24.39 -4.11
CA ARG A 15 0.25 -23.21 -4.90
C ARG A 15 -0.73 -22.29 -4.18
N ASP A 16 -0.34 -21.04 -3.95
CA ASP A 16 -1.14 -20.06 -3.22
C ASP A 16 -2.52 -19.87 -3.86
N PRO A 17 -3.62 -20.38 -3.26
CA PRO A 17 -4.95 -20.26 -3.81
C PRO A 17 -5.49 -18.81 -3.74
N THR A 18 -4.77 -17.88 -3.10
CA THR A 18 -5.20 -16.48 -2.92
C THR A 18 -4.51 -15.52 -3.88
N ALA A 19 -3.31 -15.82 -4.37
CA ALA A 19 -2.65 -15.04 -5.39
C ALA A 19 -3.37 -15.13 -6.73
N ARG A 20 -3.86 -16.31 -7.12
CA ARG A 20 -4.58 -16.54 -8.37
C ARG A 20 -5.84 -15.67 -8.54
N PRO A 21 -6.80 -15.60 -7.59
CA PRO A 21 -7.98 -14.78 -7.75
C PRO A 21 -7.66 -13.27 -7.83
N ARG A 22 -6.65 -12.82 -7.09
CA ARG A 22 -6.22 -11.41 -7.11
C ARG A 22 -5.54 -11.06 -8.41
N THR A 23 -4.60 -11.90 -8.87
CA THR A 23 -3.96 -11.75 -10.18
C THR A 23 -5.00 -11.72 -11.29
N ALA A 24 -5.97 -12.66 -11.27
CA ALA A 24 -7.03 -12.71 -12.27
C ALA A 24 -7.91 -11.44 -12.27
N ARG A 25 -8.20 -10.84 -11.12
CA ARG A 25 -8.93 -9.57 -11.05
C ARG A 25 -8.11 -8.41 -11.59
N LEU A 26 -6.85 -8.30 -11.19
CA LEU A 26 -5.97 -7.21 -11.63
C LEU A 26 -5.65 -7.30 -13.13
N SER A 27 -5.51 -8.50 -13.68
CA SER A 27 -5.29 -8.69 -15.13
C SER A 27 -6.51 -8.33 -16.01
N GLN A 28 -7.67 -8.16 -15.40
CA GLN A 28 -8.91 -7.74 -16.10
C GLN A 28 -9.12 -6.23 -16.07
N LEU A 29 -8.35 -5.51 -15.23
CA LEU A 29 -8.48 -4.05 -15.14
C LEU A 29 -8.03 -3.39 -16.43
N LYS A 30 -8.88 -2.49 -16.92
CA LYS A 30 -8.64 -1.74 -18.16
C LYS A 30 -8.06 -0.38 -17.83
N THR A 31 -6.88 -0.12 -18.36
CA THR A 31 -6.33 1.23 -18.39
C THR A 31 -6.80 1.96 -19.65
N GLY A 32 -7.12 3.24 -19.55
CA GLY A 32 -7.64 4.00 -20.68
C GLY A 32 -7.98 5.44 -20.34
N ASP A 33 -8.76 6.07 -21.21
CA ASP A 33 -9.26 7.44 -21.01
C ASP A 33 -10.07 7.52 -19.71
N PRO A 34 -9.70 8.40 -18.76
CA PRO A 34 -10.46 8.60 -17.52
C PRO A 34 -11.91 9.10 -17.74
N ALA A 35 -12.23 9.66 -18.90
CA ALA A 35 -13.59 10.07 -19.25
C ALA A 35 -14.46 8.90 -19.74
N ASP A 36 -13.87 7.74 -20.08
CA ASP A 36 -14.62 6.54 -20.48
C ASP A 36 -15.05 5.75 -19.22
N PRO A 37 -16.37 5.56 -18.98
CA PRO A 37 -16.86 4.77 -17.85
C PRO A 37 -16.43 3.29 -17.86
N ALA A 38 -15.91 2.78 -18.96
CA ALA A 38 -15.36 1.43 -19.05
C ALA A 38 -13.89 1.34 -18.60
N THR A 39 -13.25 2.46 -18.28
CA THR A 39 -11.88 2.53 -17.79
C THR A 39 -11.84 2.34 -16.28
N ASP A 40 -11.01 1.42 -15.81
CA ASP A 40 -10.81 1.17 -14.38
C ASP A 40 -9.78 2.12 -13.76
N PHE A 41 -8.76 2.54 -14.53
CA PHE A 41 -7.76 3.52 -14.09
C PHE A 41 -7.12 4.24 -15.29
N GLY A 42 -6.76 5.52 -15.05
CA GLY A 42 -6.15 6.40 -16.04
C GLY A 42 -4.62 6.28 -16.11
N PRO A 43 -3.96 7.24 -16.78
CA PRO A 43 -2.51 7.28 -16.89
C PRO A 43 -1.85 7.66 -15.57
N LEU A 44 -0.56 7.37 -15.44
CA LEU A 44 0.27 7.92 -14.38
C LEU A 44 0.48 9.43 -14.59
N SER A 45 0.97 10.13 -13.56
CA SER A 45 1.10 11.59 -13.55
C SER A 45 2.05 12.16 -14.62
N SER A 46 2.96 11.35 -15.13
CA SER A 46 3.93 11.76 -16.14
C SER A 46 4.58 10.54 -16.81
N GLU A 47 5.23 10.80 -17.97
CA GLU A 47 6.06 9.83 -18.66
C GLU A 47 7.20 9.32 -17.77
N LYS A 48 7.83 10.20 -17.01
CA LYS A 48 8.87 9.84 -16.04
C LYS A 48 8.34 8.89 -14.96
N ALA A 49 7.12 9.12 -14.47
CA ALA A 49 6.50 8.23 -13.48
C ALA A 49 6.26 6.83 -14.07
N ALA A 50 5.79 6.76 -15.32
CA ALA A 50 5.58 5.49 -15.99
C ALA A 50 6.90 4.75 -16.29
N GLN A 51 7.95 5.46 -16.66
CA GLN A 51 9.28 4.89 -16.83
C GLN A 51 9.83 4.34 -15.50
N THR A 52 9.77 5.13 -14.42
CA THR A 52 10.22 4.69 -13.08
C THR A 52 9.47 3.44 -12.64
N PHE A 53 8.14 3.38 -12.86
CA PHE A 53 7.33 2.22 -12.55
C PHE A 53 7.83 0.96 -13.26
N VAL A 54 8.08 1.04 -14.59
CA VAL A 54 8.59 -0.11 -15.36
C VAL A 54 9.98 -0.51 -14.90
N GLU A 55 10.88 0.47 -14.68
CA GLU A 55 12.23 0.19 -14.18
C GLU A 55 12.23 -0.54 -12.84
N GLN A 56 11.31 -0.22 -11.91
CA GLN A 56 11.16 -0.92 -10.64
C GLN A 56 10.69 -2.37 -10.82
N ILE A 57 9.80 -2.60 -11.78
CA ILE A 57 9.33 -3.95 -12.12
C ILE A 57 10.45 -4.77 -12.78
N ASP A 58 11.16 -4.19 -13.73
CA ASP A 58 12.28 -4.83 -14.45
C ASP A 58 13.42 -5.19 -13.49
N ASP A 59 13.77 -4.27 -12.56
CA ASP A 59 14.73 -4.55 -11.50
C ASP A 59 14.33 -5.78 -10.68
N ALA A 60 13.07 -5.84 -10.24
CA ALA A 60 12.58 -6.96 -9.45
C ALA A 60 12.62 -8.27 -10.24
N VAL A 61 12.15 -8.28 -11.48
CA VAL A 61 12.14 -9.46 -12.35
C VAL A 61 13.56 -9.94 -12.65
N SER A 62 14.48 -9.02 -12.98
CA SER A 62 15.88 -9.35 -13.26
C SER A 62 16.59 -9.98 -12.06
N LYS A 63 16.15 -9.68 -10.84
CA LYS A 63 16.67 -10.22 -9.58
C LYS A 63 15.90 -11.45 -9.08
N GLY A 64 14.95 -11.97 -9.86
CA GLY A 64 14.28 -13.23 -9.58
C GLY A 64 12.86 -13.14 -9.02
N ALA A 65 12.26 -11.94 -8.93
CA ALA A 65 10.84 -11.81 -8.64
C ALA A 65 9.98 -12.44 -9.75
N THR A 66 8.84 -12.95 -9.38
CA THR A 66 7.89 -13.52 -10.33
C THR A 66 6.86 -12.48 -10.75
N LEU A 67 6.87 -12.08 -12.01
CA LEU A 67 5.82 -11.27 -12.63
C LEU A 67 4.60 -12.15 -12.92
N ARG A 68 3.47 -11.85 -12.28
CA ARG A 68 2.23 -12.61 -12.43
C ARG A 68 1.32 -12.04 -13.52
N THR A 69 1.33 -10.72 -13.69
CA THR A 69 0.61 -9.99 -14.74
C THR A 69 1.18 -8.59 -14.89
N GLY A 70 0.97 -7.95 -16.03
CA GLY A 70 1.36 -6.57 -16.30
C GLY A 70 2.87 -6.38 -16.51
N GLY A 71 3.39 -5.30 -15.96
CA GLY A 71 4.81 -4.97 -15.99
C GLY A 71 5.25 -4.13 -17.17
N LYS A 72 4.35 -3.72 -18.05
CA LYS A 72 4.69 -3.03 -19.29
C LYS A 72 4.00 -1.68 -19.43
N ARG A 73 4.58 -0.87 -20.28
CA ARG A 73 3.90 0.29 -20.85
C ARG A 73 2.78 -0.18 -21.79
N VAL A 74 1.67 0.54 -21.78
CA VAL A 74 0.67 0.41 -22.84
C VAL A 74 1.11 1.26 -24.03
N GLU A 75 1.04 0.70 -25.23
CA GLU A 75 1.42 1.40 -26.45
C GLU A 75 0.46 2.56 -26.74
N GLY A 76 0.99 3.64 -27.28
CA GLY A 76 0.24 4.82 -27.63
C GLY A 76 0.61 6.07 -26.82
N PRO A 77 -0.08 7.19 -27.05
CA PRO A 77 0.18 8.44 -26.35
C PRO A 77 -0.29 8.37 -24.88
N GLY A 78 0.47 9.02 -23.98
CA GLY A 78 0.15 9.09 -22.55
C GLY A 78 0.93 8.10 -21.68
N ALA A 79 0.94 8.36 -20.38
CA ALA A 79 1.74 7.64 -19.39
C ALA A 79 1.02 6.39 -18.85
N PHE A 80 0.50 5.57 -19.74
CA PHE A 80 -0.27 4.38 -19.37
C PHE A 80 0.64 3.18 -19.09
N VAL A 81 0.32 2.43 -18.05
CA VAL A 81 0.99 1.18 -17.66
C VAL A 81 -0.05 0.10 -17.36
N GLU A 82 0.33 -1.15 -17.46
CA GLU A 82 -0.53 -2.28 -17.12
C GLU A 82 -0.62 -2.48 -15.60
N ALA A 83 -1.80 -2.94 -15.13
CA ALA A 83 -1.96 -3.38 -13.76
C ALA A 83 -1.02 -4.57 -13.47
N THR A 84 -0.15 -4.42 -12.49
CA THR A 84 1.01 -5.29 -12.27
C THR A 84 0.93 -6.01 -10.94
N VAL A 85 1.27 -7.31 -10.95
CA VAL A 85 1.39 -8.13 -9.75
C VAL A 85 2.76 -8.82 -9.72
N LEU A 86 3.52 -8.59 -8.65
CA LEU A 86 4.75 -9.27 -8.32
C LEU A 86 4.58 -10.21 -7.14
N THR A 87 5.32 -11.32 -7.16
CA THR A 87 5.56 -12.21 -6.01
C THR A 87 7.05 -12.51 -5.90
N ASP A 88 7.46 -13.09 -4.78
CA ASP A 88 8.84 -13.51 -4.56
C ASP A 88 9.83 -12.30 -4.56
N VAL A 89 9.35 -11.12 -4.18
CA VAL A 89 10.17 -9.91 -4.03
C VAL A 89 11.02 -10.04 -2.76
N THR A 90 12.30 -9.70 -2.87
CA THR A 90 13.30 -9.79 -1.79
C THR A 90 13.88 -8.42 -1.44
N PRO A 91 14.54 -8.26 -0.27
CA PRO A 91 15.10 -6.97 0.16
C PRO A 91 16.13 -6.35 -0.78
N GLN A 92 16.71 -7.11 -1.71
CA GLN A 92 17.69 -6.64 -2.70
C GLN A 92 17.04 -5.96 -3.91
N MET A 93 15.72 -5.97 -4.01
CA MET A 93 14.94 -5.42 -5.11
C MET A 93 14.42 -4.03 -4.77
N ARG A 94 14.39 -3.12 -5.75
CA ARG A 94 13.81 -1.79 -5.58
C ARG A 94 12.35 -1.85 -5.13
N ALA A 95 11.58 -2.78 -5.69
CA ALA A 95 10.17 -3.01 -5.34
C ALA A 95 9.92 -3.38 -3.86
N PHE A 96 10.95 -3.74 -3.08
CA PHE A 96 10.86 -3.99 -1.65
C PHE A 96 10.93 -2.71 -0.82
N SER A 97 11.85 -1.81 -1.17
CA SER A 97 12.20 -0.65 -0.34
C SER A 97 11.70 0.69 -0.89
N GLU A 98 11.43 0.76 -2.19
CA GLU A 98 10.88 1.96 -2.84
C GLU A 98 9.35 1.89 -2.92
N GLU A 99 8.71 3.05 -2.93
CA GLU A 99 7.29 3.13 -3.23
C GLU A 99 7.06 2.91 -4.73
N ILE A 100 6.25 1.90 -5.06
CA ILE A 100 5.75 1.70 -6.43
C ILE A 100 4.54 2.61 -6.63
N PHE A 101 4.78 3.80 -7.19
CA PHE A 101 3.72 4.80 -7.37
C PHE A 101 2.95 4.57 -8.67
N GLY A 102 2.07 3.57 -8.65
CA GLY A 102 1.32 3.13 -9.82
C GLY A 102 0.42 1.92 -9.52
N PRO A 103 -0.22 1.33 -10.54
CA PRO A 103 -1.12 0.19 -10.39
C PRO A 103 -0.35 -1.13 -10.18
N GLY A 104 0.58 -1.12 -9.23
CA GLY A 104 1.45 -2.25 -8.88
C GLY A 104 1.13 -2.80 -7.49
N VAL A 105 1.14 -4.13 -7.37
CA VAL A 105 0.92 -4.84 -6.10
C VAL A 105 1.99 -5.90 -5.93
N VAL A 106 2.65 -5.88 -4.75
CA VAL A 106 3.53 -6.96 -4.33
C VAL A 106 2.79 -7.86 -3.33
N ILE A 107 2.80 -9.16 -3.57
CA ILE A 107 2.17 -10.15 -2.70
C ILE A 107 3.26 -10.97 -2.02
N TYR A 108 3.35 -10.85 -0.71
CA TYR A 108 4.22 -11.65 0.13
C TYR A 108 3.45 -12.83 0.75
N ARG A 109 4.14 -13.93 0.91
CA ARG A 109 3.67 -15.08 1.66
C ARG A 109 4.45 -15.15 2.95
N VAL A 110 3.75 -15.24 4.06
CA VAL A 110 4.30 -15.29 5.41
C VAL A 110 3.76 -16.51 6.15
N ALA A 111 4.50 -16.99 7.13
CA ALA A 111 4.13 -18.16 7.92
C ALA A 111 3.00 -17.84 8.91
N ASP A 112 3.06 -16.68 9.55
CA ASP A 112 2.11 -16.29 10.60
C ASP A 112 1.89 -14.76 10.66
N ALA A 113 1.22 -14.32 11.72
CA ALA A 113 0.91 -12.92 11.94
C ALA A 113 2.14 -12.10 12.35
N ASP A 114 3.05 -12.71 13.09
CA ASP A 114 4.24 -12.03 13.59
C ASP A 114 5.18 -11.69 12.44
N GLU A 115 5.45 -12.65 11.56
CA GLU A 115 6.22 -12.39 10.33
C GLU A 115 5.55 -11.34 9.44
N ALA A 116 4.22 -11.35 9.36
CA ALA A 116 3.47 -10.36 8.60
C ALA A 116 3.64 -8.94 9.15
N ILE A 117 3.56 -8.79 10.47
CA ILE A 117 3.72 -7.50 11.14
C ILE A 117 5.16 -7.00 11.00
N GLU A 118 6.13 -7.89 11.20
CA GLU A 118 7.55 -7.57 11.03
C GLU A 118 7.83 -7.06 9.60
N LEU A 119 7.35 -7.78 8.60
CA LEU A 119 7.49 -7.39 7.20
C LEU A 119 6.80 -6.05 6.91
N ALA A 120 5.57 -5.85 7.39
CA ALA A 120 4.85 -4.59 7.19
C ALA A 120 5.58 -3.41 7.85
N ASN A 121 6.12 -3.61 9.04
CA ASN A 121 6.82 -2.60 9.80
C ASN A 121 8.24 -2.33 9.30
N SER A 122 8.83 -3.21 8.49
CA SER A 122 10.15 -3.02 7.89
C SER A 122 10.19 -1.90 6.84
N SER A 123 9.03 -1.46 6.34
CA SER A 123 8.94 -0.36 5.39
C SER A 123 9.39 0.98 6.01
N ALA A 124 10.08 1.79 5.21
CA ALA A 124 10.39 3.18 5.56
C ALA A 124 9.15 4.10 5.56
N PHE A 125 8.02 3.62 5.07
CA PHE A 125 6.75 4.34 5.02
C PHE A 125 5.76 3.76 6.03
N GLY A 126 4.84 4.58 6.51
CA GLY A 126 3.83 4.20 7.49
C GLY A 126 2.57 5.04 7.37
N LEU A 127 2.00 5.19 6.17
CA LEU A 127 0.79 5.98 5.98
C LEU A 127 -0.43 5.24 6.54
N GLY A 128 -0.71 4.05 6.03
CA GLY A 128 -1.87 3.29 6.45
C GLY A 128 -1.76 1.81 6.13
N GLY A 129 -2.54 1.01 6.85
CA GLY A 129 -2.66 -0.42 6.66
C GLY A 129 -4.11 -0.89 6.69
N VAL A 130 -4.35 -2.08 6.19
CA VAL A 130 -5.67 -2.74 6.27
C VAL A 130 -5.48 -4.16 6.78
N VAL A 131 -6.26 -4.54 7.77
CA VAL A 131 -6.27 -5.89 8.34
C VAL A 131 -7.60 -6.56 8.02
N TYR A 132 -7.55 -7.74 7.42
CA TYR A 132 -8.74 -8.56 7.19
C TYR A 132 -8.66 -9.83 8.03
N SER A 133 -9.61 -10.02 8.94
CA SER A 133 -9.73 -11.23 9.75
C SER A 133 -11.20 -11.52 10.05
N LYS A 134 -11.55 -12.81 10.17
CA LYS A 134 -12.85 -13.25 10.68
C LYS A 134 -12.93 -13.18 12.21
N ASP A 135 -11.78 -13.14 12.87
CA ASP A 135 -11.62 -12.99 14.31
C ASP A 135 -11.35 -11.52 14.63
N PRO A 136 -12.27 -10.80 15.27
CA PRO A 136 -12.14 -9.38 15.58
C PRO A 136 -10.97 -9.08 16.53
N GLN A 137 -10.76 -9.94 17.55
CA GLN A 137 -9.69 -9.74 18.53
C GLN A 137 -8.32 -9.87 17.82
N ARG A 138 -8.14 -10.89 17.03
CA ARG A 138 -6.92 -11.05 16.23
C ARG A 138 -6.70 -9.90 15.26
N ALA A 139 -7.78 -9.35 14.69
CA ALA A 139 -7.67 -8.18 13.80
C ALA A 139 -7.15 -6.97 14.56
N GLN A 140 -7.67 -6.73 15.77
CA GLN A 140 -7.26 -5.64 16.65
C GLN A 140 -5.80 -5.82 17.09
N ASP A 141 -5.42 -7.01 17.57
CA ASP A 141 -4.06 -7.31 18.01
C ASP A 141 -3.01 -7.06 16.89
N VAL A 142 -3.35 -7.39 15.65
CA VAL A 142 -2.51 -7.07 14.49
C VAL A 142 -2.47 -5.58 14.22
N ALA A 143 -3.63 -4.91 14.25
CA ALA A 143 -3.72 -3.47 13.97
C ALA A 143 -2.91 -2.64 14.96
N ASP A 144 -2.96 -2.98 16.26
CA ASP A 144 -2.24 -2.28 17.32
C ASP A 144 -0.72 -2.39 17.19
N ARG A 145 -0.24 -3.41 16.48
CA ARG A 145 1.19 -3.67 16.26
C ARG A 145 1.72 -3.14 14.95
N LEU A 146 0.86 -2.61 14.07
CA LEU A 146 1.29 -1.99 12.82
C LEU A 146 1.78 -0.57 13.06
N ASP A 147 3.00 -0.29 12.64
CA ASP A 147 3.64 1.02 12.76
C ASP A 147 3.24 1.94 11.59
N THR A 148 1.96 2.29 11.56
CA THR A 148 1.33 3.18 10.58
C THR A 148 0.47 4.22 11.27
N GLY A 149 0.19 5.34 10.60
CA GLY A 149 -0.67 6.38 11.16
C GLY A 149 -2.15 6.03 11.15
N MET A 150 -2.55 5.08 10.29
CA MET A 150 -3.96 4.65 10.14
C MET A 150 -4.03 3.15 9.92
N VAL A 151 -5.03 2.49 10.51
CA VAL A 151 -5.34 1.08 10.22
C VAL A 151 -6.85 0.90 10.10
N TRP A 152 -7.26 0.23 9.04
CA TRP A 152 -8.65 -0.18 8.84
C TRP A 152 -8.81 -1.68 9.06
N ILE A 153 -9.85 -2.08 9.78
CA ILE A 153 -10.16 -3.49 10.02
C ILE A 153 -11.38 -3.88 9.20
N ASN A 154 -11.23 -4.90 8.35
CA ASN A 154 -12.28 -5.45 7.49
C ASN A 154 -12.98 -4.40 6.58
N SER A 155 -12.33 -3.27 6.35
CA SER A 155 -12.79 -2.20 5.49
C SER A 155 -11.71 -1.84 4.47
N PRO A 156 -12.07 -1.52 3.23
CA PRO A 156 -11.08 -1.14 2.22
C PRO A 156 -10.46 0.22 2.48
N GLN A 157 -11.18 1.14 3.06
CA GLN A 157 -10.79 2.47 3.58
C GLN A 157 -12.05 3.18 4.08
N GLY A 158 -11.94 3.91 5.18
CA GLY A 158 -12.97 4.83 5.65
C GLY A 158 -12.41 6.26 5.61
N TRP A 159 -13.02 7.11 4.82
CA TRP A 159 -12.74 8.55 4.81
C TRP A 159 -13.91 9.27 5.46
N ALA A 160 -13.63 10.06 6.48
CA ALA A 160 -14.60 10.95 7.07
C ALA A 160 -13.90 12.23 7.51
N ALA A 161 -14.58 13.37 7.41
CA ALA A 161 -13.98 14.66 7.72
C ALA A 161 -13.56 14.82 9.20
N ASP A 162 -14.09 13.98 10.06
CA ASP A 162 -13.81 13.93 11.50
C ASP A 162 -12.76 12.88 11.88
N LEU A 163 -12.31 12.06 10.94
CA LEU A 163 -11.25 11.07 11.16
C LEU A 163 -9.88 11.62 10.75
N PRO A 164 -8.87 11.57 11.65
CA PRO A 164 -7.54 12.07 11.32
C PRO A 164 -6.89 11.23 10.23
N PHE A 165 -6.31 11.92 9.25
CA PHE A 165 -5.54 11.34 8.17
C PHE A 165 -4.06 11.70 8.32
N GLY A 166 -3.17 10.73 8.25
CA GLY A 166 -1.74 10.97 8.28
C GLY A 166 -0.96 9.70 8.60
N GLY A 167 0.36 9.82 8.51
CA GLY A 167 1.28 8.69 8.62
C GLY A 167 2.29 8.81 9.75
N THR A 168 3.23 7.89 9.69
CA THR A 168 4.46 7.84 10.50
C THR A 168 5.65 7.71 9.56
N LYS A 169 6.87 7.69 10.10
CA LYS A 169 8.11 7.49 9.34
C LYS A 169 8.22 8.49 8.17
N ARG A 170 8.63 8.05 6.99
CA ARG A 170 8.77 8.90 5.80
C ARG A 170 7.44 9.34 5.18
N SER A 171 6.33 8.77 5.60
CA SER A 171 5.00 9.26 5.19
C SER A 171 4.60 10.58 5.85
N GLY A 172 5.37 11.06 6.82
CA GLY A 172 5.16 12.33 7.49
C GLY A 172 4.59 12.18 8.90
N ALA A 173 4.70 13.23 9.72
CA ALA A 173 4.36 13.21 11.14
C ALA A 173 3.05 13.92 11.50
N GLY A 174 2.55 14.83 10.67
CA GLY A 174 1.33 15.59 10.92
C GLY A 174 0.04 14.79 10.72
N ARG A 175 -1.08 15.42 11.02
CA ARG A 175 -2.41 14.89 10.73
C ARG A 175 -3.25 15.93 10.00
N GLU A 176 -3.97 15.45 9.00
CA GLU A 176 -5.05 16.20 8.33
C GLU A 176 -6.39 15.74 8.89
N LEU A 177 -7.42 16.53 8.70
CA LEU A 177 -8.79 16.27 9.08
C LEU A 177 -9.02 16.14 10.61
N GLY A 178 -10.27 16.20 11.00
CA GLY A 178 -10.68 16.16 12.40
C GLY A 178 -10.08 17.26 13.29
N PRO A 179 -10.22 17.15 14.60
CA PRO A 179 -9.65 18.10 15.55
C PRO A 179 -8.11 18.19 15.47
N LEU A 180 -7.44 17.08 15.21
CA LEU A 180 -5.97 17.04 15.10
C LEU A 180 -5.47 17.83 13.89
N GLY A 181 -6.22 17.83 12.78
CA GLY A 181 -5.86 18.61 11.61
C GLY A 181 -5.94 20.12 11.85
N ILE A 182 -6.90 20.60 12.66
CA ILE A 182 -6.98 22.01 13.03
C ILE A 182 -5.76 22.42 13.87
N ASP A 183 -5.30 21.54 14.73
CA ASP A 183 -4.14 21.76 15.60
C ASP A 183 -2.83 22.03 14.84
N GLU A 184 -2.70 21.54 13.61
CA GLU A 184 -1.54 21.80 12.75
C GLU A 184 -1.48 23.25 12.21
N PHE A 185 -2.61 23.95 12.23
CA PHE A 185 -2.73 25.31 11.68
C PHE A 185 -2.85 26.40 12.75
N VAL A 186 -2.75 26.05 14.04
CA VAL A 186 -2.89 26.99 15.15
C VAL A 186 -1.58 27.10 15.96
N ASN A 187 -1.28 28.31 16.42
CA ASN A 187 -0.15 28.51 17.33
C ASN A 187 -0.58 28.23 18.77
N LYS A 188 -0.10 27.13 19.34
CA LYS A 188 -0.30 26.78 20.76
C LYS A 188 0.67 27.59 21.61
N LYS A 189 0.16 28.70 22.20
CA LYS A 189 0.96 29.64 23.00
C LYS A 189 0.77 29.39 24.49
N LEU A 190 1.86 29.12 25.22
CA LEU A 190 1.86 29.16 26.67
C LEU A 190 1.93 30.62 27.17
N VAL A 191 1.00 31.01 28.04
CA VAL A 191 1.08 32.25 28.83
C VAL A 191 1.10 31.82 30.30
N TYR A 192 2.17 32.14 30.99
CA TYR A 192 2.32 31.85 32.41
C TYR A 192 2.48 33.14 33.22
N THR A 193 1.66 33.27 34.26
CA THR A 193 1.79 34.35 35.26
C THR A 193 2.03 33.70 36.62
N PRO A 194 3.20 33.92 37.24
CA PRO A 194 3.46 33.36 38.57
C PRO A 194 2.46 33.96 39.58
N ALA A 195 2.00 33.15 40.51
CA ALA A 195 1.26 33.66 41.68
C ALA A 195 2.19 34.52 42.51
N GLY A 196 1.76 35.78 42.78
CA GLY A 196 2.47 36.71 43.63
C GLY A 196 2.50 36.28 45.10
#